data_977e0f95912b28fd41287ff46387485d
#
_entry.id   977e0f95912b28fd41287ff46387485d
#
_cell.length_a   1.000
_cell.length_b   1.000
_cell.length_c   1.000
_cell.angle_alpha   90.00
_cell.angle_beta   90.00
_cell.angle_gamma   90.00
#
_symmetry.space_group_name_H-M   'P 1'
#
loop_
_entity.id
_entity.type
_entity.pdbx_description
1 polymer ?
#
loop_
_entity_poly.entity_id
_entity_poly.type
_entity_poly.pdbx_seq_one_letter_code
_entity_poly.pdbx_strand_id
1 'polypeptide(L)'
;VSRLFLAPLVESLRQHLPESRFLSFLSEFRYPLAGEFAITATLARKLRLPADWGLEVGVLSEVFHHAGPHRACQADIAENYDHKHQDLSPKDPTRGLRRMTFDIAGAMLRCLERHGVPLAPDALRQVANSYTEQAGSKLRQYEADALMNGLTYDRVEEINAVNSFGDSLTEAIALQGRAVETLPAWGVVEWESPHVMRQLLNCPLIVTEPTHLHMPHWLQQPVPKPA
;
A
#
# COMPACT_ATOMS: atom_id res chain seq x y z
N VAL A 1 7.73 -5.27 -4.84
CA VAL A 1 7.53 -4.61 -3.54
C VAL A 1 6.63 -5.44 -2.64
N SER A 2 5.42 -5.85 -3.06
CA SER A 2 4.47 -6.55 -2.19
C SER A 2 5.05 -7.82 -1.54
N ARG A 3 5.64 -8.73 -2.32
CA ARG A 3 6.13 -10.04 -1.84
C ARG A 3 7.44 -10.00 -1.04
N LEU A 4 8.38 -9.09 -1.39
CA LEU A 4 9.71 -9.02 -0.77
C LEU A 4 9.89 -7.84 0.19
N PHE A 5 8.91 -6.92 0.23
CA PHE A 5 8.95 -5.79 1.14
C PHE A 5 7.75 -5.77 2.09
N LEU A 6 6.54 -5.55 1.58
CA LEU A 6 5.39 -5.32 2.45
C LEU A 6 5.02 -6.56 3.27
N ALA A 7 4.97 -7.75 2.66
CA ALA A 7 4.60 -8.96 3.38
C ALA A 7 5.62 -9.31 4.49
N PRO A 8 6.96 -9.31 4.26
CA PRO A 8 7.95 -9.47 5.32
C PRO A 8 7.90 -8.36 6.38
N LEU A 9 7.63 -7.12 5.98
CA LEU A 9 7.50 -5.99 6.91
C LEU A 9 6.30 -6.17 7.84
N VAL A 10 5.13 -6.51 7.31
CA VAL A 10 3.92 -6.74 8.13
C VAL A 10 4.15 -7.87 9.11
N GLU A 11 4.79 -8.95 8.69
CA GLU A 11 5.13 -10.08 9.56
C GLU A 11 6.09 -9.65 10.69
N SER A 12 7.14 -8.90 10.36
CA SER A 12 8.10 -8.37 11.34
C SER A 12 7.45 -7.39 12.32
N LEU A 13 6.55 -6.53 11.84
CA LEU A 13 5.79 -5.63 12.71
C LEU A 13 4.88 -6.40 13.68
N ARG A 14 4.20 -7.45 13.20
CA ARG A 14 3.35 -8.29 14.06
C ARG A 14 4.14 -9.07 15.11
N GLN A 15 5.36 -9.42 14.81
CA GLN A 15 6.23 -10.17 15.71
C GLN A 15 6.80 -9.32 16.85
N HIS A 16 7.10 -8.05 16.60
CA HIS A 16 7.85 -7.19 17.51
C HIS A 16 7.08 -5.99 18.07
N LEU A 17 5.90 -5.71 17.56
CA LEU A 17 5.02 -4.67 18.11
C LEU A 17 3.84 -5.29 18.87
N PRO A 18 3.20 -4.52 19.77
CA PRO A 18 1.97 -4.94 20.41
C PRO A 18 0.90 -5.33 19.40
N GLU A 19 -0.02 -6.21 19.80
CA GLU A 19 -1.13 -6.64 18.95
C GLU A 19 -1.89 -5.43 18.38
N SER A 20 -2.08 -5.45 17.06
CA SER A 20 -2.73 -4.37 16.34
C SER A 20 -3.82 -4.90 15.42
N ARG A 21 -5.05 -4.47 15.66
CA ARG A 21 -6.19 -4.78 14.78
C ARG A 21 -5.99 -4.26 13.36
N PHE A 22 -5.24 -3.17 13.20
CA PHE A 22 -4.91 -2.64 11.87
C PHE A 22 -3.91 -3.55 11.15
N LEU A 23 -2.87 -4.06 11.82
CA LEU A 23 -1.96 -5.03 11.20
C LEU A 23 -2.67 -6.34 10.85
N SER A 24 -3.57 -6.81 11.71
CA SER A 24 -4.41 -7.97 11.41
C SER A 24 -5.26 -7.73 10.16
N PHE A 25 -5.91 -6.58 10.08
CA PHE A 25 -6.69 -6.17 8.90
C PHE A 25 -5.85 -6.14 7.63
N LEU A 26 -4.64 -5.55 7.66
CA LEU A 26 -3.76 -5.51 6.49
C LEU A 26 -3.31 -6.90 6.04
N SER A 27 -3.11 -7.83 6.97
CA SER A 27 -2.67 -9.19 6.65
C SER A 27 -3.73 -10.04 5.96
N GLU A 28 -5.00 -9.63 5.98
CA GLU A 28 -6.09 -10.31 5.25
C GLU A 28 -6.06 -10.01 3.73
N PHE A 29 -5.35 -8.97 3.30
CA PHE A 29 -5.26 -8.64 1.88
C PHE A 29 -4.13 -9.41 1.20
N ARG A 30 -4.44 -10.08 0.08
CA ARG A 30 -3.44 -10.71 -0.78
C ARG A 30 -2.53 -9.68 -1.45
N TYR A 31 -3.10 -8.52 -1.79
CA TYR A 31 -2.39 -7.42 -2.45
C TYR A 31 -2.78 -6.05 -1.86
N PRO A 32 -2.22 -5.68 -0.69
CA PRO A 32 -2.55 -4.42 -0.01
C PRO A 32 -2.15 -3.15 -0.77
N LEU A 33 -1.27 -3.27 -1.77
CA LEU A 33 -0.80 -2.16 -2.62
C LEU A 33 -1.56 -2.11 -3.96
N ALA A 34 -2.80 -2.58 -4.00
CA ALA A 34 -3.63 -2.44 -5.19
C ALA A 34 -4.01 -0.98 -5.42
N GLY A 35 -3.69 -0.45 -6.60
CA GLY A 35 -4.09 0.89 -7.01
C GLY A 35 -5.55 0.98 -7.49
N GLU A 36 -6.17 -0.17 -7.76
CA GLU A 36 -7.57 -0.26 -8.17
C GLU A 36 -8.45 -0.47 -6.93
N PHE A 37 -9.24 0.55 -6.62
CA PHE A 37 -10.21 0.46 -5.52
C PHE A 37 -11.47 1.25 -5.83
N ALA A 38 -12.58 0.77 -5.30
CA ALA A 38 -13.88 1.44 -5.34
C ALA A 38 -14.34 1.72 -3.91
N ILE A 39 -14.76 2.94 -3.65
CA ILE A 39 -15.25 3.38 -2.33
C ILE A 39 -16.50 4.25 -2.50
N THR A 40 -17.32 4.31 -1.46
CA THR A 40 -18.48 5.20 -1.49
C THR A 40 -18.05 6.66 -1.50
N ALA A 41 -18.79 7.53 -2.19
CA ALA A 41 -18.49 8.97 -2.23
C ALA A 41 -18.45 9.59 -0.83
N THR A 42 -19.31 9.12 0.08
CA THR A 42 -19.32 9.58 1.48
C THR A 42 -18.02 9.27 2.20
N LEU A 43 -17.45 8.09 1.98
CA LEU A 43 -16.15 7.71 2.55
C LEU A 43 -15.02 8.48 1.87
N ALA A 44 -15.01 8.53 0.53
CA ALA A 44 -13.98 9.24 -0.24
C ALA A 44 -13.77 10.69 0.23
N ARG A 45 -14.85 11.40 0.55
CA ARG A 45 -14.79 12.79 1.02
C ARG A 45 -14.17 12.98 2.40
N LYS A 46 -14.04 11.90 3.18
CA LYS A 46 -13.48 11.92 4.54
C LYS A 46 -12.00 11.55 4.57
N LEU A 47 -11.48 10.92 3.52
CA LEU A 47 -10.12 10.38 3.53
C LEU A 47 -9.08 11.51 3.56
N ARG A 48 -8.04 11.29 4.37
CA ARG A 48 -6.82 12.09 4.42
C ARG A 48 -5.70 11.22 3.87
N LEU A 49 -5.21 11.55 2.70
CA LEU A 49 -4.35 10.66 1.93
C LEU A 49 -2.90 11.15 1.91
N PRO A 50 -1.91 10.26 2.03
CA PRO A 50 -0.53 10.61 1.75
C PRO A 50 -0.38 11.06 0.28
N ALA A 51 0.50 12.05 0.05
CA ALA A 51 0.83 12.52 -1.30
C ALA A 51 2.07 11.81 -1.88
N ASP A 52 2.40 10.63 -1.35
CA ASP A 52 3.56 9.82 -1.70
C ASP A 52 3.16 8.37 -2.06
N TRP A 53 4.13 7.47 -2.21
CA TRP A 53 3.90 6.05 -2.50
C TRP A 53 3.25 5.26 -1.34
N GLY A 54 2.96 5.91 -0.23
CA GLY A 54 2.18 5.32 0.87
C GLY A 54 0.66 5.42 0.66
N LEU A 55 0.19 5.86 -0.52
CA LEU A 55 -1.22 6.10 -0.83
C LEU A 55 -2.11 4.91 -0.48
N GLU A 56 -1.79 3.72 -0.96
CA GLU A 56 -2.62 2.52 -0.77
C GLU A 56 -2.71 2.13 0.70
N VAL A 57 -1.59 2.15 1.42
CA VAL A 57 -1.56 1.90 2.87
C VAL A 57 -2.38 2.97 3.61
N GLY A 58 -2.26 4.22 3.21
CA GLY A 58 -3.04 5.34 3.74
C GLY A 58 -4.54 5.15 3.51
N VAL A 59 -4.96 4.78 2.30
CA VAL A 59 -6.37 4.47 1.97
C VAL A 59 -6.90 3.35 2.87
N LEU A 60 -6.17 2.25 3.01
CA LEU A 60 -6.58 1.13 3.86
C LEU A 60 -6.68 1.55 5.34
N SER A 61 -5.76 2.39 5.81
CA SER A 61 -5.81 2.95 7.18
C SER A 61 -7.04 3.83 7.39
N GLU A 62 -7.38 4.70 6.43
CA GLU A 62 -8.57 5.53 6.49
C GLU A 62 -9.86 4.70 6.44
N VAL A 63 -9.90 3.69 5.56
CA VAL A 63 -11.04 2.75 5.48
C VAL A 63 -11.22 2.02 6.81
N PHE A 64 -10.13 1.50 7.38
CA PHE A 64 -10.17 0.84 8.69
C PHE A 64 -10.68 1.79 9.78
N HIS A 65 -10.22 3.03 9.79
CA HIS A 65 -10.63 4.04 10.77
C HIS A 65 -12.11 4.43 10.67
N HIS A 66 -12.60 4.70 9.46
CA HIS A 66 -13.94 5.26 9.25
C HIS A 66 -15.03 4.21 9.06
N ALA A 67 -14.69 3.05 8.50
CA ALA A 67 -15.67 2.00 8.14
C ALA A 67 -15.51 0.72 8.97
N GLY A 68 -14.32 0.51 9.54
CA GLY A 68 -13.99 -0.72 10.26
C GLY A 68 -13.57 -1.88 9.33
N PRO A 69 -12.97 -2.94 9.91
CA PRO A 69 -12.36 -4.02 9.14
C PRO A 69 -13.36 -4.84 8.30
N HIS A 70 -14.62 -4.92 8.73
CA HIS A 70 -15.64 -5.74 8.06
C HIS A 70 -16.36 -5.04 6.89
N ARG A 71 -15.92 -3.83 6.52
CA ARG A 71 -16.52 -3.04 5.43
C ARG A 71 -15.63 -2.92 4.22
N ALA A 72 -14.52 -3.64 4.20
CA ALA A 72 -13.63 -3.75 3.05
C ALA A 72 -13.63 -5.20 2.53
N CYS A 73 -13.52 -5.36 1.23
CA CYS A 73 -13.35 -6.64 0.59
C CYS A 73 -12.31 -6.51 -0.52
N GLN A 74 -11.72 -7.61 -0.89
CA GLN A 74 -10.84 -7.72 -2.04
C GLN A 74 -11.51 -8.62 -3.09
N ALA A 75 -11.42 -8.22 -4.34
CA ALA A 75 -11.87 -9.03 -5.47
C ALA A 75 -10.71 -9.23 -6.45
N ASP A 76 -10.52 -10.44 -6.93
CA ASP A 76 -9.59 -10.74 -8.01
C ASP A 76 -10.29 -10.38 -9.34
N ILE A 77 -9.82 -9.32 -10.00
CA ILE A 77 -10.46 -8.76 -11.18
C ILE A 77 -9.83 -9.22 -12.50
N ALA A 78 -8.66 -9.85 -12.43
CA ALA A 78 -7.95 -10.37 -13.61
C ALA A 78 -7.08 -11.58 -13.24
N GLU A 79 -6.90 -12.50 -14.19
CA GLU A 79 -5.95 -13.62 -14.07
C GLU A 79 -4.51 -13.15 -14.25
N ASN A 80 -4.30 -12.20 -15.16
CA ASN A 80 -3.02 -11.54 -15.40
C ASN A 80 -3.21 -10.04 -15.32
N TYR A 81 -2.36 -9.40 -14.53
CA TYR A 81 -2.34 -7.96 -14.39
C TYR A 81 -0.97 -7.44 -14.79
N ASP A 82 -0.92 -6.73 -15.90
CA ASP A 82 0.29 -6.06 -16.37
C ASP A 82 0.34 -4.64 -15.80
N HIS A 83 1.44 -4.29 -15.17
CA HIS A 83 1.65 -2.97 -14.61
C HIS A 83 3.07 -2.49 -14.89
N LYS A 84 3.23 -1.18 -14.93
CA LYS A 84 4.54 -0.57 -15.17
C LYS A 84 5.52 -0.93 -14.05
N HIS A 85 6.62 -1.56 -14.43
CA HIS A 85 7.72 -1.82 -13.51
C HIS A 85 8.55 -0.57 -13.28
N GLN A 86 8.93 -0.33 -12.02
CA GLN A 86 9.89 0.70 -11.64
C GLN A 86 11.28 0.09 -11.50
N ASP A 87 12.32 0.85 -11.85
CA ASP A 87 13.69 0.43 -11.61
C ASP A 87 13.99 0.36 -10.11
N LEU A 88 14.87 -0.54 -9.70
CA LEU A 88 15.26 -0.68 -8.31
C LEU A 88 15.88 0.59 -7.73
N SER A 89 16.73 1.27 -8.52
CA SER A 89 17.44 2.52 -8.17
C SER A 89 18.13 2.48 -6.79
N PRO A 90 18.97 1.48 -6.49
CA PRO A 90 19.49 1.25 -5.13
C PRO A 90 20.43 2.38 -4.65
N LYS A 91 21.01 3.15 -5.56
CA LYS A 91 21.93 4.26 -5.27
C LYS A 91 21.24 5.63 -5.19
N ASP A 92 19.97 5.71 -5.60
CA ASP A 92 19.23 6.97 -5.62
C ASP A 92 17.95 6.84 -4.75
N PRO A 93 17.97 7.34 -3.52
CA PRO A 93 16.84 7.23 -2.60
C PRO A 93 15.62 8.07 -3.00
N THR A 94 15.76 8.91 -4.04
CA THR A 94 14.67 9.77 -4.50
C THR A 94 13.84 9.14 -5.62
N ARG A 95 14.20 7.94 -6.10
CA ARG A 95 13.63 7.32 -7.30
C ARG A 95 13.36 5.82 -7.14
N GLY A 96 12.54 5.31 -8.05
CA GLY A 96 12.32 3.88 -8.25
C GLY A 96 11.75 3.15 -7.03
N LEU A 97 12.01 1.84 -6.97
CA LEU A 97 11.50 0.99 -5.89
C LEU A 97 12.08 1.35 -4.52
N ARG A 98 13.30 1.89 -4.46
CA ARG A 98 13.90 2.35 -3.20
C ARG A 98 13.08 3.49 -2.59
N ARG A 99 12.71 4.50 -3.38
CA ARG A 99 11.84 5.58 -2.93
C ARG A 99 10.46 5.06 -2.54
N MET A 100 9.89 4.20 -3.36
CA MET A 100 8.57 3.60 -3.09
C MET A 100 8.56 2.88 -1.74
N THR A 101 9.54 2.03 -1.45
CA THR A 101 9.60 1.27 -0.20
C THR A 101 9.85 2.16 1.02
N PHE A 102 10.62 3.22 0.87
CA PHE A 102 10.80 4.24 1.91
C PHE A 102 9.46 4.92 2.27
N ASP A 103 8.72 5.39 1.28
CA ASP A 103 7.44 6.06 1.49
C ASP A 103 6.39 5.11 2.09
N ILE A 104 6.32 3.86 1.61
CA ILE A 104 5.44 2.82 2.17
C ILE A 104 5.79 2.52 3.63
N ALA A 105 7.09 2.36 3.96
CA ALA A 105 7.53 2.15 5.34
C ALA A 105 7.10 3.31 6.24
N GLY A 106 7.36 4.54 5.83
CA GLY A 106 6.98 5.73 6.55
C GLY A 106 5.46 5.85 6.75
N ALA A 107 4.68 5.57 5.70
CA ALA A 107 3.22 5.54 5.79
C ALA A 107 2.73 4.47 6.77
N MET A 108 3.32 3.26 6.73
CA MET A 108 2.98 2.18 7.65
C MET A 108 3.21 2.58 9.11
N LEU A 109 4.38 3.16 9.44
CA LEU A 109 4.70 3.61 10.79
C LEU A 109 3.71 4.68 11.27
N ARG A 110 3.42 5.69 10.44
CA ARG A 110 2.42 6.74 10.76
C ARG A 110 1.03 6.17 10.98
N CYS A 111 0.60 5.21 10.16
CA CYS A 111 -0.69 4.54 10.33
C CYS A 111 -0.76 3.78 11.65
N LEU A 112 0.31 3.08 12.03
CA LEU A 112 0.38 2.37 13.31
C LEU A 112 0.28 3.33 14.50
N GLU A 113 1.03 4.43 14.51
CA GLU A 113 0.93 5.47 15.54
C GLU A 113 -0.48 6.03 15.64
N ARG A 114 -1.10 6.34 14.50
CA ARG A 114 -2.49 6.82 14.44
C ARG A 114 -3.49 5.83 15.04
N HIS A 115 -3.24 4.53 14.89
CA HIS A 115 -4.06 3.47 15.48
C HIS A 115 -3.63 3.10 16.91
N GLY A 116 -2.79 3.92 17.55
CA GLY A 116 -2.42 3.79 18.95
C GLY A 116 -1.36 2.73 19.24
N VAL A 117 -0.62 2.27 18.23
CA VAL A 117 0.47 1.31 18.42
C VAL A 117 1.73 2.07 18.83
N PRO A 118 2.29 1.80 20.01
CA PRO A 118 3.53 2.44 20.45
C PRO A 118 4.72 1.93 19.63
N LEU A 119 5.50 2.84 19.07
CA LEU A 119 6.66 2.54 18.23
C LEU A 119 7.96 2.82 19.01
N ALA A 120 8.26 1.97 19.98
CA ALA A 120 9.49 2.09 20.77
C ALA A 120 10.74 1.87 19.89
N PRO A 121 11.81 2.68 20.05
CA PRO A 121 13.01 2.56 19.21
C PRO A 121 13.64 1.17 19.21
N ASP A 122 13.62 0.48 20.36
CA ASP A 122 14.16 -0.88 20.47
C ASP A 122 13.33 -1.89 19.69
N ALA A 123 12.01 -1.78 19.75
CA ALA A 123 11.11 -2.64 18.99
C ALA A 123 11.27 -2.41 17.47
N LEU A 124 11.43 -1.15 17.04
CA LEU A 124 11.66 -0.83 15.63
C LEU A 124 13.03 -1.35 15.13
N ARG A 125 14.07 -1.35 15.97
CA ARG A 125 15.33 -2.04 15.60
C ARG A 125 15.15 -3.53 15.41
N GLN A 126 14.35 -4.16 16.28
CA GLN A 126 14.01 -5.59 16.12
C GLN A 126 13.19 -5.84 14.86
N VAL A 127 12.25 -4.96 14.51
CA VAL A 127 11.51 -5.02 13.24
C VAL A 127 12.46 -4.98 12.05
N ALA A 128 13.42 -4.06 12.02
CA ALA A 128 14.38 -3.97 10.90
C ALA A 128 15.25 -5.23 10.77
N ASN A 129 15.71 -5.81 11.87
CA ASN A 129 16.48 -7.06 11.87
C ASN A 129 15.63 -8.24 11.41
N SER A 130 14.43 -8.38 11.97
CA SER A 130 13.48 -9.44 11.62
C SER A 130 13.04 -9.34 10.15
N TYR A 131 12.86 -8.12 9.62
CA TYR A 131 12.56 -7.92 8.21
C TYR A 131 13.59 -8.61 7.30
N THR A 132 14.88 -8.47 7.58
CA THR A 132 15.94 -9.08 6.78
C THR A 132 15.84 -10.60 6.78
N GLU A 133 15.53 -11.20 7.94
CA GLU A 133 15.34 -12.65 8.08
C GLU A 133 14.09 -13.13 7.34
N GLN A 134 12.96 -12.45 7.51
CA GLN A 134 11.69 -12.75 6.86
C GLN A 134 11.80 -12.62 5.33
N ALA A 135 12.38 -11.53 4.84
CA ALA A 135 12.60 -11.31 3.41
C ALA A 135 13.53 -12.39 2.81
N GLY A 136 14.60 -12.75 3.51
CA GLY A 136 15.50 -13.85 3.11
C GLY A 136 14.79 -15.21 3.09
N SER A 137 13.87 -15.47 4.00
CA SER A 137 13.04 -16.67 3.98
C SER A 137 12.10 -16.70 2.78
N LYS A 138 11.43 -15.58 2.49
CA LYS A 138 10.56 -15.45 1.31
C LYS A 138 11.33 -15.60 0.01
N LEU A 139 12.53 -15.05 -0.07
CA LEU A 139 13.40 -15.18 -1.23
C LEU A 139 13.70 -16.66 -1.54
N ARG A 140 14.08 -17.46 -0.54
CA ARG A 140 14.30 -18.91 -0.70
C ARG A 140 13.04 -19.64 -1.12
N GLN A 141 11.88 -19.27 -0.56
CA GLN A 141 10.60 -19.84 -0.93
C GLN A 141 10.29 -19.58 -2.41
N TYR A 142 10.38 -18.33 -2.87
CA TYR A 142 10.08 -17.97 -4.26
C TYR A 142 11.08 -18.58 -5.25
N GLU A 143 12.34 -18.74 -4.87
CA GLU A 143 13.33 -19.47 -5.68
C GLU A 143 12.92 -20.93 -5.86
N ALA A 144 12.54 -21.60 -4.77
CA ALA A 144 12.07 -23.00 -4.84
C ALA A 144 10.78 -23.11 -5.66
N ASP A 145 9.81 -22.22 -5.46
CA ASP A 145 8.56 -22.19 -6.22
C ASP A 145 8.82 -21.97 -7.73
N ALA A 146 9.73 -21.06 -8.08
CA ALA A 146 10.11 -20.82 -9.46
C ALA A 146 10.73 -22.05 -10.12
N LEU A 147 11.70 -22.69 -9.42
CA LEU A 147 12.35 -23.90 -9.91
C LEU A 147 11.35 -25.04 -10.09
N MET A 148 10.43 -25.25 -9.15
CA MET A 148 9.39 -26.28 -9.25
C MET A 148 8.44 -26.07 -10.42
N ASN A 149 8.19 -24.81 -10.81
CA ASN A 149 7.32 -24.45 -11.92
C ASN A 149 8.07 -24.23 -13.25
N GLY A 150 9.37 -24.53 -13.31
CA GLY A 150 10.18 -24.35 -14.53
C GLY A 150 10.37 -22.90 -14.94
N LEU A 151 10.26 -21.95 -14.00
CA LEU A 151 10.44 -20.52 -14.23
C LEU A 151 11.89 -20.12 -13.96
N THR A 152 12.34 -19.07 -14.65
CA THR A 152 13.63 -18.42 -14.36
C THR A 152 13.53 -17.57 -13.10
N TYR A 153 14.60 -17.58 -12.29
CA TYR A 153 14.67 -16.78 -11.07
C TYR A 153 16.04 -16.11 -10.98
N ASP A 154 16.07 -14.78 -10.92
CA ASP A 154 17.30 -14.03 -10.71
C ASP A 154 17.53 -13.75 -9.22
N ARG A 155 18.22 -14.68 -8.58
CA ARG A 155 18.53 -14.60 -7.15
C ARG A 155 19.36 -13.36 -6.80
N VAL A 156 20.26 -12.92 -7.69
CA VAL A 156 21.14 -11.77 -7.42
C VAL A 156 20.34 -10.49 -7.44
N GLU A 157 19.45 -10.32 -8.41
CA GLU A 157 18.57 -9.16 -8.50
C GLU A 157 17.63 -9.09 -7.28
N GLU A 158 17.05 -10.21 -6.87
CA GLU A 158 16.15 -10.29 -5.72
C GLU A 158 16.87 -10.00 -4.39
N ILE A 159 18.11 -10.46 -4.21
CA ILE A 159 18.95 -10.11 -3.04
C ILE A 159 19.23 -8.62 -3.01
N ASN A 160 19.60 -8.02 -4.13
CA ASN A 160 19.84 -6.59 -4.24
C ASN A 160 18.58 -5.78 -3.91
N ALA A 161 17.42 -6.26 -4.34
CA ALA A 161 16.14 -5.65 -3.99
C ALA A 161 15.87 -5.71 -2.48
N VAL A 162 16.02 -6.88 -1.85
CA VAL A 162 15.83 -7.05 -0.39
C VAL A 162 16.75 -6.14 0.41
N ASN A 163 18.03 -6.05 0.03
CA ASN A 163 18.99 -5.17 0.69
C ASN A 163 18.57 -3.70 0.56
N SER A 164 18.24 -3.25 -0.64
CA SER A 164 17.78 -1.87 -0.88
C SER A 164 16.51 -1.52 -0.11
N PHE A 165 15.59 -2.49 0.04
CA PHE A 165 14.36 -2.31 0.81
C PHE A 165 14.63 -2.27 2.32
N GLY A 166 15.59 -3.05 2.81
CA GLY A 166 16.06 -3.00 4.21
C GLY A 166 16.67 -1.64 4.57
N ASP A 167 17.48 -1.08 3.65
CA ASP A 167 18.04 0.27 3.79
C ASP A 167 16.92 1.31 3.87
N SER A 168 15.92 1.22 2.99
CA SER A 168 14.75 2.10 2.98
C SER A 168 13.95 2.03 4.27
N LEU A 169 13.74 0.82 4.81
CA LEU A 169 13.07 0.63 6.10
C LEU A 169 13.85 1.27 7.25
N THR A 170 15.16 1.04 7.30
CA THR A 170 16.04 1.61 8.33
C THR A 170 16.02 3.14 8.28
N GLU A 171 16.06 3.71 7.09
CA GLU A 171 15.99 5.16 6.88
C GLU A 171 14.62 5.71 7.31
N ALA A 172 13.52 5.04 6.96
CA ALA A 172 12.17 5.43 7.38
C ALA A 172 12.00 5.38 8.90
N ILE A 173 12.56 4.37 9.56
CA ILE A 173 12.57 4.26 11.04
C ILE A 173 13.37 5.43 11.64
N ALA A 174 14.54 5.75 11.09
CA ALA A 174 15.35 6.85 11.60
C ALA A 174 14.68 8.23 11.46
N LEU A 175 13.77 8.37 10.49
CA LEU A 175 13.01 9.59 10.24
C LEU A 175 11.60 9.56 10.86
N GLN A 176 11.29 8.57 11.69
CA GLN A 176 10.02 8.48 12.40
C GLN A 176 9.73 9.78 13.18
N GLY A 177 8.45 10.18 13.18
CA GLY A 177 8.00 11.42 13.81
C GLY A 177 8.14 12.67 12.94
N ARG A 178 8.73 12.59 11.74
CA ARG A 178 8.64 13.68 10.76
C ARG A 178 7.24 13.76 10.20
N ALA A 179 6.66 14.96 10.27
CA ALA A 179 5.39 15.23 9.61
C ALA A 179 5.56 15.06 8.10
N VAL A 180 4.73 14.21 7.53
CA VAL A 180 4.57 14.10 6.07
C VAL A 180 3.28 14.79 5.71
N GLU A 181 3.32 15.59 4.66
CA GLU A 181 2.14 16.27 4.15
C GLU A 181 1.10 15.23 3.72
N THR A 182 -0.09 15.33 4.29
CA THR A 182 -1.26 14.58 3.86
C THR A 182 -2.21 15.52 3.15
N LEU A 183 -2.77 15.08 2.04
CA LEU A 183 -3.84 15.80 1.39
C LEU A 183 -5.04 15.91 2.34
N PRO A 184 -5.61 17.09 2.52
CA PRO A 184 -6.75 17.28 3.40
C PRO A 184 -7.99 16.55 2.87
N ALA A 185 -8.89 16.15 3.76
CA ALA A 185 -10.18 15.62 3.36
C ALA A 185 -10.98 16.64 2.54
N TRP A 186 -11.78 16.19 1.57
CA TRP A 186 -12.57 17.08 0.70
C TRP A 186 -13.45 18.06 1.46
N GLY A 187 -14.04 17.65 2.58
CA GLY A 187 -14.85 18.56 3.40
C GLY A 187 -14.06 19.73 3.97
N VAL A 188 -12.76 19.56 4.23
CA VAL A 188 -11.86 20.65 4.63
C VAL A 188 -11.58 21.57 3.44
N VAL A 189 -11.29 20.99 2.27
CA VAL A 189 -11.06 21.76 1.03
C VAL A 189 -12.30 22.58 0.64
N GLU A 190 -13.49 21.99 0.74
CA GLU A 190 -14.76 22.66 0.48
C GLU A 190 -14.95 23.90 1.38
N TRP A 191 -14.58 23.77 2.65
CA TRP A 191 -14.71 24.83 3.64
C TRP A 191 -13.62 25.90 3.51
N GLU A 192 -12.35 25.49 3.46
CA GLU A 192 -11.20 26.41 3.50
C GLU A 192 -10.86 27.02 2.14
N SER A 193 -11.20 26.33 1.06
CA SER A 193 -10.83 26.69 -0.31
C SER A 193 -11.97 26.53 -1.31
N PRO A 194 -13.12 27.22 -1.11
CA PRO A 194 -14.29 27.06 -1.98
C PRO A 194 -14.04 27.48 -3.43
N HIS A 195 -12.97 28.25 -3.69
CA HIS A 195 -12.58 28.63 -5.05
C HIS A 195 -12.00 27.44 -5.83
N VAL A 196 -11.28 26.53 -5.17
CA VAL A 196 -10.75 25.29 -5.78
C VAL A 196 -11.91 24.42 -6.24
N MET A 197 -12.95 24.27 -5.42
CA MET A 197 -14.14 23.51 -5.79
C MET A 197 -14.84 24.13 -7.01
N ARG A 198 -14.96 25.43 -7.07
CA ARG A 198 -15.53 26.13 -8.25
C ARG A 198 -14.71 25.91 -9.51
N GLN A 199 -13.37 25.92 -9.40
CA GLN A 199 -12.50 25.63 -10.53
C GLN A 199 -12.66 24.19 -11.02
N LEU A 200 -12.73 23.20 -10.10
CA LEU A 200 -12.96 21.79 -10.45
C LEU A 200 -14.31 21.57 -11.13
N LEU A 201 -15.37 22.22 -10.64
CA LEU A 201 -16.71 22.12 -11.25
C LEU A 201 -16.77 22.75 -12.65
N ASN A 202 -15.93 23.73 -12.92
CA ASN A 202 -15.83 24.39 -14.23
C ASN A 202 -14.77 23.75 -15.14
N CYS A 203 -14.01 22.76 -14.65
CA CYS A 203 -13.08 22.03 -15.47
C CYS A 203 -13.85 21.15 -16.45
N PRO A 204 -13.63 21.26 -17.77
CA PRO A 204 -14.29 20.39 -18.72
C PRO A 204 -13.89 18.95 -18.37
N LEU A 205 -14.87 18.13 -18.02
CA LEU A 205 -14.66 16.69 -17.89
C LEU A 205 -14.16 16.20 -19.26
N ILE A 206 -12.89 15.84 -19.34
CA ILE A 206 -12.37 15.07 -20.46
C ILE A 206 -12.98 13.69 -20.29
N VAL A 207 -14.20 13.52 -20.77
CA VAL A 207 -14.79 12.21 -20.98
C VAL A 207 -14.04 11.64 -22.18
N THR A 208 -12.91 10.99 -21.92
CA THR A 208 -12.38 10.05 -22.91
C THR A 208 -13.45 8.99 -23.04
N GLU A 209 -14.06 8.89 -24.23
CA GLU A 209 -14.95 7.77 -24.51
C GLU A 209 -14.25 6.49 -24.03
N PRO A 210 -14.95 5.63 -23.29
CA PRO A 210 -14.34 4.39 -22.84
C PRO A 210 -13.96 3.61 -24.10
N THR A 211 -12.67 3.61 -24.42
CA THR A 211 -12.11 2.70 -25.41
C THR A 211 -12.50 1.30 -24.93
N HIS A 212 -13.54 0.74 -25.51
CA HIS A 212 -14.08 -0.60 -25.36
C HIS A 212 -13.43 -1.41 -24.22
N LEU A 213 -13.70 -1.02 -22.98
CA LEU A 213 -13.52 -1.91 -21.85
C LEU A 213 -14.44 -3.10 -22.08
N HIS A 214 -13.85 -4.21 -22.46
CA HIS A 214 -14.55 -5.47 -22.57
C HIS A 214 -15.03 -5.80 -21.16
N MET A 215 -16.25 -5.38 -20.84
CA MET A 215 -16.87 -5.67 -19.55
C MET A 215 -16.92 -7.18 -19.38
N PRO A 216 -16.30 -7.74 -18.33
CA PRO A 216 -16.36 -9.17 -18.10
C PRO A 216 -17.81 -9.63 -18.05
N HIS A 217 -18.09 -10.78 -18.61
CA HIS A 217 -19.45 -11.35 -18.75
C HIS A 217 -20.25 -11.35 -17.44
N TRP A 218 -19.60 -11.47 -16.27
CA TRP A 218 -20.26 -11.46 -14.95
C TRP A 218 -20.76 -10.06 -14.52
N LEU A 219 -20.23 -8.96 -15.06
CA LEU A 219 -20.74 -7.59 -14.84
C LEU A 219 -21.97 -7.27 -15.70
N GLN A 220 -22.28 -8.10 -16.69
CA GLN A 220 -23.45 -7.92 -17.55
C GLN A 220 -24.72 -8.59 -17.01
N GLN A 221 -24.62 -9.33 -15.90
CA GLN A 221 -25.78 -9.96 -15.29
C GLN A 221 -26.54 -8.96 -14.40
N PRO A 222 -27.87 -8.89 -14.55
CA PRO A 222 -28.67 -8.03 -13.68
C PRO A 222 -28.56 -8.48 -12.22
N VAL A 223 -28.28 -7.52 -11.33
CA VAL A 223 -28.25 -7.76 -9.88
C VAL A 223 -29.60 -8.35 -9.46
N PRO A 224 -29.65 -9.52 -8.81
CA PRO A 224 -30.91 -10.08 -8.33
C PRO A 224 -31.55 -9.10 -7.33
N LYS A 225 -32.84 -8.79 -7.52
CA LYS A 225 -33.58 -7.95 -6.58
C LYS A 225 -33.64 -8.66 -5.24
N PRO A 226 -33.39 -7.95 -4.12
CA PRO A 226 -33.58 -8.52 -2.80
C PRO A 226 -35.04 -8.95 -2.62
N ALA A 227 -35.23 -10.15 -2.03
CA ALA A 227 -36.53 -10.71 -1.71
C ALA A 227 -37.21 -9.92 -0.57
#